data_481dbd1bc34779e7fdbc64d5e4a57eb2
#
_entry.id   481dbd1bc34779e7fdbc64d5e4a57eb2
#
_cell.length_a   1.000
_cell.length_b   1.000
_cell.length_c   1.000
_cell.angle_alpha   90.00
_cell.angle_beta   90.00
_cell.angle_gamma   90.00
#
_symmetry.space_group_name_H-M   'P 1'
#
loop_
_entity.id
_entity.type
_entity.pdbx_description
1 polymer ?
#
loop_
_entity_poly.entity_id
_entity_poly.type
_entity_poly.pdbx_seq_one_letter_code
_entity_poly.pdbx_strand_id
1 'polypeptide(L)'
;MSLEWNELTKITQGAEIVIERVRLVDNKIAIEGEFELPRLARLAVEDQVFIMAFIQCHGSLKDMETMFGISYPTVKNRLNRLAEMLKLVETRPFTTSSREEVLSELSRGEITASEAIKRLSKRASPL
;
A
#
# COMPACT_ATOMS: atom_id res chain seq x y z
N MET A 1 -21.17 14.38 -14.62
CA MET A 1 -20.40 15.03 -13.54
C MET A 1 -20.05 14.02 -12.47
N SER A 2 -18.79 13.99 -12.11
CA SER A 2 -18.30 13.01 -11.13
C SER A 2 -18.54 13.50 -9.71
N LEU A 3 -18.92 12.57 -8.85
CA LEU A 3 -19.03 12.86 -7.42
C LEU A 3 -17.69 12.59 -6.74
N GLU A 4 -17.47 13.25 -5.64
CA GLU A 4 -16.29 12.99 -4.83
C GLU A 4 -16.38 11.61 -4.17
N TRP A 5 -15.25 10.96 -4.01
CA TRP A 5 -15.19 9.65 -3.35
C TRP A 5 -15.82 9.66 -1.96
N ASN A 6 -15.67 10.76 -1.26
CA ASN A 6 -16.20 10.98 0.06
C ASN A 6 -17.74 10.94 0.08
N GLU A 7 -18.41 11.27 -1.00
CA GLU A 7 -19.86 11.13 -1.10
C GLU A 7 -20.27 9.65 -1.08
N LEU A 8 -19.48 8.81 -1.72
CA LEU A 8 -19.71 7.37 -1.69
C LEU A 8 -19.48 6.79 -0.30
N THR A 9 -18.40 7.21 0.36
CA THR A 9 -18.08 6.69 1.70
C THR A 9 -19.13 7.08 2.73
N LYS A 10 -19.78 8.22 2.57
CA LYS A 10 -20.89 8.62 3.44
C LYS A 10 -22.08 7.65 3.30
N ILE A 11 -22.32 7.18 2.09
CA ILE A 11 -23.42 6.24 1.82
C ILE A 11 -23.10 4.84 2.35
N THR A 12 -21.87 4.39 2.15
CA THR A 12 -21.47 3.04 2.54
C THR A 12 -21.22 2.87 4.03
N GLN A 13 -20.96 3.97 4.73
CA GLN A 13 -20.73 3.98 6.18
C GLN A 13 -19.64 2.99 6.63
N GLY A 14 -18.58 2.89 5.86
CA GLY A 14 -17.46 2.01 6.18
C GLY A 14 -17.65 0.55 5.85
N ALA A 15 -18.75 0.18 5.20
CA ALA A 15 -18.94 -1.18 4.75
C ALA A 15 -17.92 -1.55 3.67
N GLU A 16 -17.54 -2.80 3.62
CA GLU A 16 -16.66 -3.29 2.56
C GLU A 16 -17.37 -3.15 1.22
N ILE A 17 -16.64 -2.67 0.24
CA ILE A 17 -17.15 -2.50 -1.12
C ILE A 17 -16.22 -3.17 -2.12
N VAL A 18 -16.77 -3.49 -3.27
CA VAL A 18 -16.03 -4.04 -4.39
C VAL A 18 -16.36 -3.19 -5.62
N ILE A 19 -15.43 -3.03 -6.51
CA ILE A 19 -15.66 -2.28 -7.73
C ILE A 19 -16.10 -3.25 -8.80
N GLU A 20 -17.29 -3.03 -9.34
CA GLU A 20 -17.85 -3.89 -10.38
C GLU A 20 -17.73 -3.32 -11.78
N ARG A 21 -17.64 -2.01 -11.88
CA ARG A 21 -17.60 -1.36 -13.17
C ARG A 21 -16.75 -0.11 -13.13
N VAL A 22 -15.88 -0.01 -14.13
CA VAL A 22 -15.03 1.17 -14.32
C VAL A 22 -15.21 1.65 -15.76
N ARG A 23 -15.46 2.93 -15.93
CA ARG A 23 -15.58 3.54 -17.24
C ARG A 23 -14.35 4.40 -17.50
N LEU A 24 -13.74 4.22 -18.66
CA LEU A 24 -12.63 5.08 -19.05
C LEU A 24 -13.16 6.48 -19.37
N VAL A 25 -12.45 7.49 -18.90
CA VAL A 25 -12.90 8.88 -19.03
C VAL A 25 -12.94 9.33 -20.49
N ASP A 26 -11.90 8.97 -21.24
CA ASP A 26 -11.74 9.45 -22.62
C ASP A 26 -12.46 8.62 -23.67
N ASN A 27 -12.86 7.43 -23.34
CA ASN A 27 -13.56 6.52 -24.22
C ASN A 27 -14.87 6.12 -23.58
N LYS A 28 -15.80 5.64 -24.39
CA LYS A 28 -17.05 5.12 -23.84
C LYS A 28 -16.93 3.64 -23.49
N ILE A 29 -15.74 3.23 -23.12
CA ILE A 29 -15.48 1.84 -22.77
C ILE A 29 -15.64 1.66 -21.26
N ALA A 30 -16.38 0.65 -20.88
CA ALA A 30 -16.52 0.26 -19.49
C ALA A 30 -15.96 -1.16 -19.29
N ILE A 31 -15.31 -1.36 -18.17
CA ILE A 31 -14.73 -2.65 -17.80
C ILE A 31 -15.54 -3.17 -16.61
N GLU A 32 -16.09 -4.36 -16.73
CA GLU A 32 -16.87 -5.00 -15.67
C GLU A 32 -16.11 -6.19 -15.11
N GLY A 33 -16.26 -6.40 -13.81
CA GLY A 33 -15.63 -7.50 -13.11
C GLY A 33 -15.79 -7.30 -11.61
N GLU A 34 -15.02 -8.02 -10.84
CA GLU A 34 -14.95 -7.82 -9.40
C GLU A 34 -13.53 -7.43 -9.05
N PHE A 35 -13.34 -6.18 -8.67
CA PHE A 35 -12.02 -5.64 -8.35
C PHE A 35 -12.00 -5.17 -6.92
N GLU A 36 -11.02 -5.64 -6.18
CA GLU A 36 -10.84 -5.20 -4.80
C GLU A 36 -10.21 -3.81 -4.77
N LEU A 37 -10.60 -3.02 -3.79
CA LEU A 37 -9.98 -1.72 -3.58
C LEU A 37 -8.54 -1.89 -3.13
N PRO A 38 -7.63 -1.03 -3.62
CA PRO A 38 -6.28 -0.95 -3.05
C PRO A 38 -6.36 -0.60 -1.56
N ARG A 39 -5.37 -1.02 -0.82
CA ARG A 39 -5.37 -0.78 0.64
C ARG A 39 -5.50 0.69 1.02
N LEU A 40 -4.82 1.56 0.30
CA LEU A 40 -4.92 3.00 0.57
C LEU A 40 -6.34 3.53 0.37
N ALA A 41 -7.07 2.99 -0.60
CA ALA A 41 -8.44 3.42 -0.86
C ALA A 41 -9.43 2.92 0.21
N ARG A 42 -9.06 1.92 0.98
CA ARG A 42 -9.89 1.39 2.07
C ARG A 42 -9.82 2.23 3.34
N LEU A 43 -8.86 3.11 3.42
CA LEU A 43 -8.71 3.98 4.58
C LEU A 43 -9.82 5.03 4.62
N ALA A 44 -10.16 5.46 5.82
CA ALA A 44 -11.04 6.61 5.98
C ALA A 44 -10.42 7.84 5.32
N VAL A 45 -11.25 8.75 4.86
CA VAL A 45 -10.78 9.96 4.17
C VAL A 45 -9.80 10.76 5.04
N GLU A 46 -10.06 10.84 6.34
CA GLU A 46 -9.17 11.53 7.29
C GLU A 46 -7.78 10.91 7.33
N ASP A 47 -7.71 9.59 7.28
CA ASP A 47 -6.44 8.87 7.25
C ASP A 47 -5.72 9.08 5.92
N GLN A 48 -6.45 9.11 4.82
CA GLN A 48 -5.88 9.41 3.51
C GLN A 48 -5.26 10.80 3.49
N VAL A 49 -5.97 11.79 4.03
CA VAL A 49 -5.49 13.16 4.13
C VAL A 49 -4.22 13.21 5.00
N PHE A 50 -4.21 12.47 6.09
CA PHE A 50 -3.06 12.41 6.99
C PHE A 50 -1.83 11.86 6.29
N ILE A 51 -1.99 10.79 5.50
CA ILE A 51 -0.90 10.22 4.71
C ILE A 51 -0.41 11.20 3.65
N MET A 52 -1.32 11.86 2.97
CA MET A 52 -0.97 12.86 1.97
C MET A 52 -0.16 14.00 2.60
N ALA A 53 -0.57 14.44 3.78
CA ALA A 53 0.17 15.46 4.52
C ALA A 53 1.56 14.99 4.92
N PHE A 54 1.69 13.73 5.32
CA PHE A 54 2.99 13.15 5.65
C PHE A 54 3.94 13.20 4.44
N ILE A 55 3.45 12.85 3.28
CA ILE A 55 4.22 12.90 2.05
C ILE A 55 4.56 14.35 1.71
N GLN A 56 3.61 15.25 1.84
CA GLN A 56 3.80 16.67 1.55
C GLN A 56 4.85 17.29 2.47
N CYS A 57 4.90 16.86 3.71
CA CYS A 57 5.90 17.30 4.70
C CYS A 57 7.22 16.55 4.57
N HIS A 58 7.38 15.71 3.56
CA HIS A 58 8.59 14.91 3.34
C HIS A 58 8.99 14.09 4.57
N GLY A 59 7.99 13.60 5.30
CA GLY A 59 8.21 12.79 6.48
C GLY A 59 8.54 13.56 7.75
N SER A 60 8.46 14.88 7.73
CA SER A 60 8.73 15.69 8.91
C SER A 60 7.58 15.63 9.90
N LEU A 61 7.76 14.92 11.00
CA LEU A 61 6.75 14.83 12.05
C LEU A 61 6.52 16.18 12.75
N LYS A 62 7.56 16.98 12.81
CA LYS A 62 7.48 18.32 13.38
C LYS A 62 6.54 19.22 12.57
N ASP A 63 6.66 19.16 11.25
CA ASP A 63 5.77 19.91 10.37
C ASP A 63 4.33 19.41 10.47
N MET A 64 4.15 18.12 10.66
CA MET A 64 2.83 17.54 10.85
C MET A 64 2.20 17.99 12.17
N GLU A 65 2.99 18.12 13.24
CA GLU A 65 2.50 18.68 14.49
C GLU A 65 1.89 20.07 14.28
N THR A 66 2.59 20.89 13.54
CA THR A 66 2.16 22.25 13.24
C THR A 66 0.92 22.24 12.35
N MET A 67 0.92 21.42 11.33
CA MET A 67 -0.17 21.36 10.36
C MET A 67 -1.48 20.91 10.99
N PHE A 68 -1.44 19.90 11.85
CA PHE A 68 -2.64 19.34 12.47
C PHE A 68 -2.90 19.85 13.87
N GLY A 69 -1.99 20.60 14.45
CA GLY A 69 -2.14 21.11 15.82
C GLY A 69 -2.19 20.01 16.87
N ILE A 70 -1.42 18.95 16.68
CA ILE A 70 -1.37 17.81 17.60
C ILE A 70 0.07 17.55 18.03
N SER A 71 0.23 16.82 19.13
CA SER A 71 1.56 16.55 19.68
C SER A 71 2.33 15.51 18.86
N TYR A 72 3.64 15.52 19.02
CA TYR A 72 4.53 14.56 18.37
C TYR A 72 4.13 13.10 18.67
N PRO A 73 3.91 12.71 19.94
CA PRO A 73 3.46 11.35 20.21
C PRO A 73 2.16 10.97 19.50
N THR A 74 1.24 11.92 19.38
CA THR A 74 -0.03 11.70 18.69
C THR A 74 0.19 11.45 17.20
N VAL A 75 1.05 12.24 16.56
CA VAL A 75 1.42 12.05 15.16
C VAL A 75 2.04 10.67 14.97
N LYS A 76 3.00 10.34 15.82
CA LYS A 76 3.74 9.07 15.74
C LYS A 76 2.82 7.87 15.93
N ASN A 77 1.94 7.93 16.93
CA ASN A 77 1.00 6.84 17.19
C ASN A 77 0.03 6.64 16.03
N ARG A 78 -0.42 7.74 15.44
CA ARG A 78 -1.32 7.69 14.30
C ARG A 78 -0.65 7.07 13.08
N LEU A 79 0.60 7.43 12.82
CA LEU A 79 1.39 6.84 11.75
C LEU A 79 1.63 5.35 11.98
N ASN A 80 1.92 4.97 13.21
CA ASN A 80 2.12 3.55 13.55
C ASN A 80 0.85 2.75 13.31
N ARG A 81 -0.31 3.29 13.69
CA ARG A 81 -1.60 2.65 13.45
C ARG A 81 -1.86 2.48 11.95
N LEU A 82 -1.58 3.51 11.17
CA LEU A 82 -1.76 3.45 9.72
C LEU A 82 -0.80 2.44 9.08
N ALA A 83 0.43 2.40 9.55
CA ALA A 83 1.41 1.42 9.07
C ALA A 83 0.93 0.00 9.32
N GLU A 84 0.33 -0.26 10.48
CA GLU A 84 -0.25 -1.56 10.80
C GLU A 84 -1.43 -1.89 9.89
N MET A 85 -2.29 -0.93 9.64
CA MET A 85 -3.45 -1.12 8.77
C MET A 85 -3.04 -1.39 7.33
N LEU A 86 -1.99 -0.75 6.88
CA LEU A 86 -1.54 -0.89 5.50
C LEU A 86 -0.68 -2.12 5.26
N LYS A 87 -0.08 -2.67 6.26
CA LYS A 87 0.78 -3.86 6.24
C LYS A 87 1.03 -4.48 4.87
N LEU A 88 1.39 -3.65 3.96
CA LEU A 88 1.79 -4.09 2.65
C LEU A 88 2.98 -4.93 2.72
N VAL A 89 3.49 -4.83 3.77
CA VAL A 89 4.81 -5.17 3.92
C VAL A 89 5.04 -6.59 4.10
N GLU A 90 4.05 -7.26 3.90
CA GLU A 90 4.27 -8.63 3.61
C GLU A 90 4.83 -8.84 2.23
N THR A 91 4.85 -7.83 1.46
CA THR A 91 5.92 -7.71 0.55
C THR A 91 7.14 -7.67 1.42
N ARG A 92 7.38 -8.73 2.03
CA ARG A 92 8.64 -8.92 2.64
C ARG A 92 9.62 -8.45 1.66
N PRO A 93 10.22 -7.35 2.00
CA PRO A 93 11.28 -6.87 1.21
C PRO A 93 12.12 -8.09 0.97
N PHE A 94 12.65 -8.23 -0.11
CA PHE A 94 13.67 -9.08 -0.47
C PHE A 94 14.54 -9.26 0.68
N THR A 95 13.96 -9.80 1.69
CA THR A 95 14.57 -9.82 2.95
C THR A 95 15.59 -10.88 2.87
N THR A 96 16.53 -10.65 3.61
CA THR A 96 17.56 -11.55 3.98
C THR A 96 17.02 -12.97 4.08
N SER A 97 15.83 -13.18 4.59
CA SER A 97 15.25 -14.52 4.71
C SER A 97 14.97 -15.21 3.37
N SER A 98 14.44 -14.50 2.40
CA SER A 98 14.23 -15.07 1.07
C SER A 98 15.54 -15.40 0.37
N ARG A 99 16.54 -14.55 0.56
CA ARG A 99 17.87 -14.80 0.06
C ARG A 99 18.49 -16.02 0.72
N GLU A 100 18.35 -16.10 2.02
CA GLU A 100 18.86 -17.23 2.80
C GLU A 100 18.20 -18.53 2.39
N GLU A 101 16.91 -18.51 2.10
CA GLU A 101 16.20 -19.68 1.60
C GLU A 101 16.74 -20.14 0.27
N VAL A 102 16.94 -19.23 -0.68
CA VAL A 102 17.49 -19.56 -1.99
C VAL A 102 18.91 -20.10 -1.86
N LEU A 103 19.73 -19.44 -1.05
CA LEU A 103 21.11 -19.87 -0.83
C LEU A 103 21.16 -21.23 -0.13
N SER A 104 20.25 -21.47 0.79
CA SER A 104 20.13 -22.73 1.48
C SER A 104 19.73 -23.85 0.53
N GLU A 105 18.76 -23.62 -0.33
CA GLU A 105 18.36 -24.57 -1.36
C GLU A 105 19.49 -24.90 -2.32
N LEU A 106 20.24 -23.88 -2.72
CA LEU A 106 21.41 -24.05 -3.57
C LEU A 106 22.47 -24.89 -2.87
N SER A 107 22.73 -24.59 -1.61
CA SER A 107 23.70 -25.33 -0.80
C SER A 107 23.33 -26.81 -0.64
N ARG A 108 22.04 -27.10 -0.55
CA ARG A 108 21.55 -28.48 -0.46
C ARG A 108 21.44 -29.20 -1.80
N GLY A 109 21.71 -28.50 -2.88
CA GLY A 109 21.62 -29.05 -4.23
C GLY A 109 20.19 -29.20 -4.73
N GLU A 110 19.24 -28.57 -4.10
CA GLU A 110 17.83 -28.63 -4.51
C GLU A 110 17.55 -27.78 -5.75
N ILE A 111 18.37 -26.78 -5.97
CA ILE A 111 18.29 -25.94 -7.18
C ILE A 111 19.69 -25.73 -7.74
N THR A 112 19.75 -25.37 -9.02
CA THR A 112 21.04 -25.08 -9.69
C THR A 112 21.43 -23.62 -9.42
N ALA A 113 22.71 -23.33 -9.68
CA ALA A 113 23.22 -21.97 -9.57
C ALA A 113 22.47 -21.01 -10.51
N SER A 114 22.14 -21.46 -11.71
CA SER A 114 21.36 -20.69 -12.68
C SER A 114 19.97 -20.34 -12.12
N GLU A 115 19.34 -21.31 -11.50
CA GLU A 115 18.03 -21.13 -10.87
C GLU A 115 18.09 -20.14 -9.71
N ALA A 116 19.13 -20.26 -8.87
CA ALA A 116 19.34 -19.36 -7.75
C ALA A 116 19.54 -17.93 -8.22
N ILE A 117 20.37 -17.73 -9.23
CA ILE A 117 20.62 -16.41 -9.81
C ILE A 117 19.33 -15.82 -10.38
N LYS A 118 18.55 -16.63 -11.06
CA LYS A 118 17.29 -16.22 -11.65
C LYS A 118 16.29 -15.76 -10.58
N ARG A 119 16.17 -16.51 -9.49
CA ARG A 119 15.28 -16.15 -8.37
C ARG A 119 15.73 -14.88 -7.67
N LEU A 120 17.01 -14.76 -7.39
CA LEU A 120 17.57 -13.58 -6.73
C LEU A 120 17.42 -12.33 -7.60
N SER A 121 17.70 -12.48 -8.89
CA SER A 121 17.56 -11.38 -9.85
C SER A 121 16.12 -10.92 -9.98
N LYS A 122 15.19 -11.86 -10.08
CA LYS A 122 13.77 -11.57 -10.20
C LYS A 122 13.22 -10.87 -8.95
N ARG A 123 13.73 -11.24 -7.77
CA ARG A 123 13.31 -10.62 -6.52
C ARG A 123 13.95 -9.27 -6.27
N ALA A 124 15.14 -9.07 -6.82
CA ALA A 124 15.84 -7.79 -6.71
C ALA A 124 15.31 -6.76 -7.69
N SER A 125 14.47 -7.16 -8.62
CA SER A 125 13.86 -6.27 -9.57
C SER A 125 12.69 -5.57 -8.87
N PRO A 126 12.79 -4.30 -8.53
CA PRO A 126 11.64 -3.60 -8.01
C PRO A 126 10.67 -3.49 -9.18
N LEU A 127 9.50 -3.77 -8.95
CA LEU A 127 8.42 -3.58 -9.89
C LEU A 127 8.74 -2.84 -11.16
#